data_46ea455c16c554e33bde4ad4b29ebec1
#
_entry.id   46ea455c16c554e33bde4ad4b29ebec1
#
_cell.length_a   1.000
_cell.length_b   1.000
_cell.length_c   1.000
_cell.angle_alpha   90.00
_cell.angle_beta   90.00
_cell.angle_gamma   90.00
#
_symmetry.space_group_name_H-M   'P 1'
#
loop_
_entity.id
_entity.type
_entity.pdbx_description
1 polymer ?
#
loop_
_entity_poly.entity_id
_entity_poly.type
_entity_poly.pdbx_seq_one_letter_code
_entity_poly.pdbx_strand_id
1 'polypeptide(L)'
;MLFNKNFIFLIFIFFTTSVIAEVTVIKFKYFDQNRKKEWDIAAEINFPKQQLDQYPVIVVQHGSSRNGYKFKSEGGKSDEFSKNIVKKGLENGYVVVVPDMFYNGPDVGSNKGSFPNGNQANLVLKRILSKDKRLDINNIFYTGFSWGGDTTLAYLNNFYQSDRFQPFWKALASVEPSCNRVQQPVKYRFPILIVKAEKSHYAPKPCLYYKDMILKQSNNIDLVIIPGVNHYFSSDMKEVKGMAVNACADNIVIKQLDGTWVRANGQPSSGKPQECFGTRVIAGKNYKKMPEAADEVIKFFNQYKSK
;
A
#
# COMPACT_ATOMS: atom_id res chain seq x y z
N MET A 1 -11.95 65.67 -44.17
CA MET A 1 -11.71 65.42 -42.69
C MET A 1 -11.79 63.89 -42.49
N LEU A 2 -10.61 63.22 -42.55
CA LEU A 2 -10.47 61.78 -42.53
C LEU A 2 -9.96 61.40 -41.14
N PHE A 3 -10.82 60.73 -40.33
CA PHE A 3 -10.41 60.16 -39.04
C PHE A 3 -9.80 58.77 -39.26
N ASN A 4 -8.48 58.69 -39.02
CA ASN A 4 -7.73 57.46 -39.05
C ASN A 4 -7.85 56.82 -37.64
N LYS A 5 -8.63 55.71 -37.49
CA LYS A 5 -8.71 54.93 -36.24
C LYS A 5 -7.68 53.82 -36.30
N ASN A 6 -6.54 54.06 -35.64
CA ASN A 6 -5.56 53.02 -35.38
C ASN A 6 -6.13 52.04 -34.32
N PHE A 7 -6.50 50.84 -34.76
CA PHE A 7 -6.91 49.73 -33.89
C PHE A 7 -5.63 49.02 -33.44
N ILE A 8 -5.23 49.21 -32.18
CA ILE A 8 -4.12 48.46 -31.57
C ILE A 8 -4.68 47.10 -31.15
N PHE A 9 -4.26 46.04 -31.87
CA PHE A 9 -4.57 44.66 -31.49
C PHE A 9 -3.56 44.20 -30.42
N LEU A 10 -3.99 44.16 -29.13
CA LEU A 10 -3.20 43.55 -28.06
C LEU A 10 -3.28 42.03 -28.19
N ILE A 11 -2.21 41.41 -28.69
CA ILE A 11 -2.07 39.95 -28.69
C ILE A 11 -1.65 39.52 -27.27
N PHE A 12 -2.56 38.98 -26.49
CA PHE A 12 -2.23 38.27 -25.27
C PHE A 12 -1.66 36.90 -25.62
N ILE A 13 -0.34 36.75 -25.54
CA ILE A 13 0.34 35.45 -25.64
C ILE A 13 0.22 34.79 -24.27
N PHE A 14 -0.72 33.87 -24.15
CA PHE A 14 -0.78 32.95 -23.00
C PHE A 14 0.39 31.95 -23.12
N PHE A 15 1.44 32.16 -22.37
CA PHE A 15 2.43 31.12 -22.15
C PHE A 15 1.81 30.03 -21.27
N THR A 16 1.29 29.00 -21.89
CA THR A 16 0.99 27.76 -21.17
C THR A 16 2.32 27.10 -20.86
N THR A 17 2.85 27.31 -19.66
CA THR A 17 3.94 26.50 -19.15
C THR A 17 3.40 25.08 -19.00
N SER A 18 3.80 24.18 -19.88
CA SER A 18 3.54 22.75 -19.69
C SER A 18 4.30 22.29 -18.45
N VAL A 19 3.58 22.19 -17.32
CA VAL A 19 4.16 21.62 -16.10
C VAL A 19 4.40 20.14 -16.38
N ILE A 20 5.68 19.78 -16.50
CA ILE A 20 6.12 18.39 -16.64
C ILE A 20 5.89 17.74 -15.26
N ALA A 21 5.35 16.51 -15.23
CA ALA A 21 5.27 15.75 -14.00
C ALA A 21 6.70 15.55 -13.43
N GLU A 22 6.92 16.02 -12.22
CA GLU A 22 8.22 15.89 -11.55
C GLU A 22 8.33 14.50 -10.91
N VAL A 23 9.45 13.82 -11.17
CA VAL A 23 9.79 12.56 -10.52
C VAL A 23 11.15 12.71 -9.84
N THR A 24 11.18 12.46 -8.52
CA THR A 24 12.39 12.53 -7.72
C THR A 24 12.66 11.20 -7.05
N VAL A 25 13.92 10.79 -6.96
CA VAL A 25 14.32 9.58 -6.21
C VAL A 25 15.11 10.00 -4.97
N ILE A 26 14.67 9.54 -3.81
CA ILE A 26 15.41 9.68 -2.56
C ILE A 26 15.95 8.33 -2.11
N LYS A 27 17.11 8.34 -1.45
CA LYS A 27 17.75 7.15 -0.88
C LYS A 27 17.95 7.37 0.62
N PHE A 28 17.68 6.34 1.41
CA PHE A 28 17.85 6.42 2.85
C PHE A 28 18.20 5.06 3.46
N LYS A 29 18.73 5.12 4.68
CA LYS A 29 19.08 3.94 5.44
C LYS A 29 18.04 3.67 6.52
N TYR A 30 17.73 2.39 6.70
CA TYR A 30 16.87 1.90 7.76
C TYR A 30 17.61 0.81 8.54
N PHE A 31 17.75 0.99 9.85
CA PHE A 31 18.33 -0.04 10.73
C PHE A 31 17.21 -0.86 11.37
N ASP A 32 17.15 -2.14 11.01
CA ASP A 32 16.23 -3.12 11.61
C ASP A 32 16.77 -3.60 12.95
N GLN A 33 16.22 -3.10 14.05
CA GLN A 33 16.64 -3.43 15.40
C GLN A 33 16.51 -4.93 15.72
N ASN A 34 15.47 -5.59 15.18
CA ASN A 34 15.21 -7.00 15.44
C ASN A 34 16.22 -7.91 14.73
N ARG A 35 16.65 -7.53 13.54
CA ARG A 35 17.58 -8.29 12.70
C ARG A 35 19.02 -7.83 12.83
N LYS A 36 19.29 -6.73 13.55
CA LYS A 36 20.62 -6.10 13.68
C LYS A 36 21.26 -5.82 12.31
N LYS A 37 20.45 -5.36 11.35
CA LYS A 37 20.87 -5.15 9.97
C LYS A 37 20.44 -3.79 9.45
N GLU A 38 21.36 -3.11 8.77
CA GLU A 38 21.07 -1.90 8.00
C GLU A 38 20.62 -2.27 6.59
N TRP A 39 19.64 -1.55 6.08
CA TRP A 39 19.08 -1.70 4.75
C TRP A 39 19.16 -0.37 4.00
N ASP A 40 19.63 -0.42 2.75
CA ASP A 40 19.48 0.69 1.82
C ASP A 40 18.12 0.60 1.14
N ILE A 41 17.37 1.70 1.21
CA ILE A 41 16.04 1.81 0.62
C ILE A 41 16.03 3.05 -0.26
N ALA A 42 15.40 2.94 -1.40
CA ALA A 42 15.10 4.08 -2.25
C ALA A 42 13.60 4.30 -2.34
N ALA A 43 13.16 5.53 -2.59
CA ALA A 43 11.76 5.83 -2.84
C ALA A 43 11.63 6.80 -4.01
N GLU A 44 10.78 6.47 -4.97
CA GLU A 44 10.38 7.34 -6.05
C GLU A 44 9.23 8.23 -5.58
N ILE A 45 9.35 9.54 -5.75
CA ILE A 45 8.35 10.52 -5.40
C ILE A 45 7.82 11.11 -6.72
N ASN A 46 6.54 10.88 -6.99
CA ASN A 46 5.87 11.31 -8.20
C ASN A 46 4.93 12.47 -7.88
N PHE A 47 5.14 13.64 -8.47
CA PHE A 47 4.30 14.82 -8.31
C PHE A 47 3.25 14.90 -9.40
N PRO A 48 1.99 15.30 -9.09
CA PRO A 48 0.97 15.54 -10.10
C PRO A 48 1.30 16.80 -10.91
N LYS A 49 0.74 16.89 -12.11
CA LYS A 49 0.87 18.11 -12.95
C LYS A 49 0.11 19.30 -12.36
N GLN A 50 -0.95 19.06 -11.61
CA GLN A 50 -1.70 20.10 -10.92
C GLN A 50 -0.82 20.74 -9.85
N GLN A 51 -0.77 22.07 -9.81
CA GLN A 51 -0.10 22.80 -8.74
C GLN A 51 -1.03 23.00 -7.55
N LEU A 52 -0.55 22.66 -6.37
CA LEU A 52 -1.21 22.87 -5.09
C LEU A 52 -0.20 23.50 -4.12
N ASP A 53 -0.68 24.25 -3.15
CA ASP A 53 0.16 24.82 -2.08
C ASP A 53 0.86 23.72 -1.27
N GLN A 54 0.10 22.67 -0.95
CA GLN A 54 0.61 21.43 -0.37
C GLN A 54 -0.14 20.23 -0.97
N TYR A 55 0.58 19.15 -1.14
CA TYR A 55 0.04 17.93 -1.76
C TYR A 55 -0.30 16.89 -0.71
N PRO A 56 -1.51 16.30 -0.73
CA PRO A 56 -1.78 15.06 -0.02
C PRO A 56 -0.89 13.94 -0.58
N VAL A 57 -0.51 12.99 0.28
CA VAL A 57 0.51 12.00 -0.06
C VAL A 57 -0.06 10.58 0.05
N ILE A 58 0.21 9.74 -0.93
CA ILE A 58 0.01 8.29 -0.85
C ILE A 58 1.37 7.60 -0.83
N VAL A 59 1.66 6.82 0.19
CA VAL A 59 2.79 5.86 0.19
C VAL A 59 2.26 4.50 -0.22
N VAL A 60 2.81 3.92 -1.29
CA VAL A 60 2.37 2.63 -1.83
C VAL A 60 3.46 1.58 -1.74
N GLN A 61 3.24 0.56 -0.90
CA GLN A 61 4.17 -0.54 -0.70
C GLN A 61 3.92 -1.67 -1.70
N HIS A 62 4.95 -2.04 -2.44
CA HIS A 62 4.91 -3.13 -3.40
C HIS A 62 4.73 -4.52 -2.75
N GLY A 63 4.27 -5.50 -3.56
CA GLY A 63 4.20 -6.91 -3.17
C GLY A 63 5.55 -7.62 -3.21
N SER A 64 5.61 -8.85 -2.68
CA SER A 64 6.82 -9.67 -2.69
C SER A 64 7.17 -10.25 -4.05
N SER A 65 6.23 -10.26 -5.00
CA SER A 65 6.43 -10.78 -6.36
C SER A 65 6.84 -9.71 -7.39
N ARG A 66 7.21 -8.53 -6.93
CA ARG A 66 7.74 -7.48 -7.77
C ARG A 66 8.97 -7.98 -8.54
N ASN A 67 9.05 -7.68 -9.82
CA ASN A 67 10.21 -7.98 -10.65
C ASN A 67 11.12 -6.76 -10.75
N GLY A 68 12.37 -6.91 -10.38
CA GLY A 68 13.39 -5.87 -10.42
C GLY A 68 13.47 -5.05 -9.12
N TYR A 69 14.56 -4.33 -8.95
CA TYR A 69 14.96 -3.70 -7.72
C TYR A 69 15.02 -2.21 -7.80
N LYS A 70 15.05 -1.69 -9.02
CA LYS A 70 15.30 -0.30 -9.27
C LYS A 70 14.05 0.34 -9.83
N PHE A 71 13.84 1.59 -9.55
CA PHE A 71 12.79 2.37 -10.17
C PHE A 71 12.97 2.44 -11.67
N LYS A 72 11.90 2.75 -12.39
CA LYS A 72 11.93 2.87 -13.85
C LYS A 72 13.01 3.84 -14.33
N SER A 73 13.21 4.95 -13.61
CA SER A 73 14.26 5.94 -13.86
C SER A 73 15.69 5.37 -13.75
N GLU A 74 15.87 4.29 -12.99
CA GLU A 74 17.14 3.58 -12.80
C GLU A 74 17.14 2.20 -13.49
N GLY A 75 16.19 1.95 -14.41
CA GLY A 75 16.03 0.66 -15.09
C GLY A 75 15.29 -0.41 -14.27
N GLY A 76 14.65 -0.02 -13.16
CA GLY A 76 13.86 -0.93 -12.33
C GLY A 76 12.42 -1.10 -12.78
N LYS A 77 11.72 -2.05 -12.16
CA LYS A 77 10.32 -2.35 -12.43
C LYS A 77 9.52 -2.24 -11.13
N SER A 78 8.59 -1.30 -11.06
CA SER A 78 7.55 -1.31 -10.04
C SER A 78 6.56 -2.43 -10.30
N ASP A 79 5.86 -2.91 -9.25
CA ASP A 79 4.77 -3.86 -9.46
C ASP A 79 3.55 -3.19 -10.12
N GLU A 80 2.63 -4.01 -10.61
CA GLU A 80 1.47 -3.51 -11.36
C GLU A 80 0.51 -2.70 -10.48
N PHE A 81 0.38 -3.07 -9.20
CA PHE A 81 -0.44 -2.31 -8.26
C PHE A 81 0.12 -0.91 -8.04
N SER A 82 1.41 -0.80 -7.74
CA SER A 82 2.08 0.49 -7.54
C SER A 82 1.92 1.41 -8.76
N LYS A 83 2.06 0.88 -9.97
CA LYS A 83 1.85 1.66 -11.22
C LYS A 83 0.43 2.23 -11.33
N ASN A 84 -0.58 1.43 -10.98
CA ASN A 84 -1.97 1.87 -11.01
C ASN A 84 -2.24 2.93 -9.94
N ILE A 85 -1.69 2.77 -8.73
CA ILE A 85 -1.81 3.80 -7.67
C ILE A 85 -1.08 5.09 -8.07
N VAL A 86 0.12 5.01 -8.67
CA VAL A 86 0.82 6.21 -9.20
C VAL A 86 -0.06 6.92 -10.20
N LYS A 87 -0.53 6.22 -11.24
CA LYS A 87 -1.38 6.83 -12.27
C LYS A 87 -2.60 7.51 -11.66
N LYS A 88 -3.42 6.76 -10.91
CA LYS A 88 -4.69 7.25 -10.36
C LYS A 88 -4.50 8.27 -9.25
N GLY A 89 -3.49 8.13 -8.41
CA GLY A 89 -3.15 9.09 -7.37
C GLY A 89 -2.78 10.44 -7.95
N LEU A 90 -1.92 10.48 -8.98
CA LEU A 90 -1.56 11.72 -9.69
C LEU A 90 -2.78 12.37 -10.35
N GLU A 91 -3.66 11.59 -10.98
CA GLU A 91 -4.92 12.08 -11.57
C GLU A 91 -5.87 12.70 -10.52
N ASN A 92 -5.74 12.31 -9.24
CA ASN A 92 -6.53 12.82 -8.11
C ASN A 92 -5.77 13.85 -7.25
N GLY A 93 -4.64 14.38 -7.74
CA GLY A 93 -3.87 15.46 -7.09
C GLY A 93 -3.03 15.01 -5.90
N TYR A 94 -2.77 13.72 -5.75
CA TYR A 94 -1.83 13.20 -4.74
C TYR A 94 -0.40 13.22 -5.25
N VAL A 95 0.54 13.49 -4.37
CA VAL A 95 1.91 13.01 -4.54
C VAL A 95 1.93 11.52 -4.19
N VAL A 96 2.51 10.70 -5.07
CA VAL A 96 2.59 9.26 -4.84
C VAL A 96 4.04 8.84 -4.64
N VAL A 97 4.30 8.22 -3.49
CA VAL A 97 5.63 7.76 -3.07
C VAL A 97 5.69 6.24 -3.14
N VAL A 98 6.65 5.71 -3.90
CA VAL A 98 6.83 4.28 -4.13
C VAL A 98 8.17 3.86 -3.53
N PRO A 99 8.23 3.36 -2.28
CA PRO A 99 9.46 2.81 -1.72
C PRO A 99 9.83 1.49 -2.38
N ASP A 100 11.12 1.30 -2.65
CA ASP A 100 11.69 0.03 -3.08
C ASP A 100 12.42 -0.64 -1.89
N MET A 101 11.72 -1.53 -1.22
CA MET A 101 12.26 -2.28 -0.09
C MET A 101 13.30 -3.34 -0.50
N PHE A 102 13.46 -3.57 -1.80
CA PHE A 102 14.43 -4.50 -2.37
C PHE A 102 15.58 -3.78 -3.08
N TYR A 103 15.68 -2.48 -2.86
CA TYR A 103 16.75 -1.68 -3.44
C TYR A 103 18.12 -2.24 -3.03
N ASN A 104 19.04 -2.41 -3.99
CA ASN A 104 20.33 -3.10 -3.81
C ASN A 104 20.22 -4.54 -3.29
N GLY A 105 19.04 -5.12 -3.24
CA GLY A 105 18.84 -6.51 -2.86
C GLY A 105 18.88 -7.47 -4.06
N PRO A 106 19.04 -8.76 -3.81
CA PRO A 106 18.97 -9.78 -4.86
C PRO A 106 17.54 -9.94 -5.39
N ASP A 107 17.40 -10.56 -6.56
CA ASP A 107 16.11 -10.74 -7.22
C ASP A 107 15.12 -11.50 -6.35
N VAL A 108 13.88 -11.03 -6.34
CA VAL A 108 12.82 -11.47 -5.41
C VAL A 108 12.60 -12.98 -5.44
N GLY A 109 12.91 -13.62 -6.56
CA GLY A 109 12.81 -15.08 -6.69
C GLY A 109 13.79 -15.86 -5.81
N SER A 110 14.95 -15.29 -5.47
CA SER A 110 16.08 -16.01 -4.88
C SER A 110 16.25 -15.84 -3.37
N ASN A 111 15.59 -14.84 -2.72
CA ASN A 111 15.84 -14.52 -1.31
C ASN A 111 14.57 -14.27 -0.49
N LYS A 112 13.71 -15.27 -0.41
CA LYS A 112 12.43 -15.24 0.32
C LYS A 112 12.52 -15.00 1.84
N GLY A 113 13.68 -14.79 2.41
CA GLY A 113 13.86 -14.61 3.85
C GLY A 113 14.43 -13.26 4.29
N SER A 114 14.78 -12.39 3.35
CA SER A 114 15.58 -11.20 3.64
C SER A 114 14.91 -9.90 3.20
N PHE A 115 13.74 -9.61 3.76
CA PHE A 115 13.08 -8.31 3.57
C PHE A 115 13.29 -7.42 4.79
N PRO A 116 13.43 -6.09 4.64
CA PRO A 116 13.36 -5.17 5.76
C PRO A 116 11.99 -5.26 6.43
N ASN A 117 11.88 -4.75 7.64
CA ASN A 117 10.58 -4.53 8.25
C ASN A 117 9.90 -3.37 7.55
N GLY A 118 9.02 -3.68 6.58
CA GLY A 118 8.42 -2.69 5.67
C GLY A 118 7.65 -1.59 6.39
N ASN A 119 6.86 -1.91 7.42
CA ASN A 119 6.11 -0.89 8.15
C ASN A 119 7.02 0.04 8.97
N GLN A 120 8.10 -0.45 9.59
CA GLN A 120 9.05 0.41 10.30
C GLN A 120 9.89 1.25 9.32
N ALA A 121 10.34 0.68 8.20
CA ALA A 121 11.04 1.42 7.16
C ALA A 121 10.19 2.56 6.58
N ASN A 122 8.89 2.32 6.36
CA ASN A 122 7.96 3.37 5.91
C ASN A 122 7.68 4.44 6.96
N LEU A 123 7.85 4.18 8.25
CA LEU A 123 7.82 5.23 9.27
C LEU A 123 9.06 6.13 9.20
N VAL A 124 10.23 5.57 8.87
CA VAL A 124 11.43 6.38 8.58
C VAL A 124 11.20 7.24 7.36
N LEU A 125 10.68 6.65 6.27
CA LEU A 125 10.30 7.38 5.06
C LEU A 125 9.33 8.52 5.37
N LYS A 126 8.26 8.27 6.14
CA LYS A 126 7.30 9.29 6.54
C LYS A 126 7.95 10.48 7.25
N ARG A 127 8.94 10.24 8.13
CA ARG A 127 9.70 11.31 8.80
C ARG A 127 10.58 12.10 7.82
N ILE A 128 11.08 11.45 6.77
CA ILE A 128 11.83 12.16 5.70
C ILE A 128 10.87 13.04 4.90
N LEU A 129 9.73 12.51 4.49
CA LEU A 129 8.71 13.24 3.74
C LEU A 129 8.17 14.44 4.53
N SER A 130 8.06 14.36 5.86
CA SER A 130 7.57 15.47 6.69
C SER A 130 8.48 16.70 6.69
N LYS A 131 9.69 16.61 6.14
CA LYS A 131 10.62 17.74 5.98
C LYS A 131 10.41 18.51 4.68
N ASP A 132 9.70 17.93 3.71
CA ASP A 132 9.35 18.61 2.45
C ASP A 132 8.08 19.44 2.65
N LYS A 133 8.23 20.76 2.63
CA LYS A 133 7.14 21.73 2.84
C LYS A 133 6.05 21.66 1.78
N ARG A 134 6.32 21.06 0.63
CA ARG A 134 5.34 20.85 -0.45
C ARG A 134 4.31 19.78 -0.08
N LEU A 135 4.60 18.91 0.91
CA LEU A 135 3.77 17.78 1.29
C LEU A 135 2.90 18.08 2.50
N ASP A 136 1.60 17.82 2.39
CA ASP A 136 0.68 17.86 3.53
C ASP A 136 0.77 16.55 4.32
N ILE A 137 1.62 16.55 5.33
CA ILE A 137 1.86 15.37 6.17
C ILE A 137 0.64 14.97 7.03
N ASN A 138 -0.36 15.85 7.20
CA ASN A 138 -1.62 15.56 7.88
C ASN A 138 -2.63 14.85 6.95
N ASN A 139 -2.37 14.88 5.65
CA ASN A 139 -3.08 14.15 4.60
C ASN A 139 -2.20 13.06 3.99
N ILE A 140 -1.51 12.27 4.82
CA ILE A 140 -0.67 11.16 4.38
C ILE A 140 -1.40 9.82 4.54
N PHE A 141 -1.50 9.07 3.44
CA PHE A 141 -2.20 7.80 3.30
C PHE A 141 -1.21 6.67 3.03
N TYR A 142 -1.57 5.46 3.41
CA TYR A 142 -0.72 4.31 3.16
C TYR A 142 -1.51 3.15 2.57
N THR A 143 -0.96 2.53 1.54
CA THR A 143 -1.52 1.33 0.91
C THR A 143 -0.43 0.35 0.52
N GLY A 144 -0.80 -0.90 0.30
CA GLY A 144 0.12 -1.89 -0.22
C GLY A 144 -0.59 -3.13 -0.72
N PHE A 145 0.11 -3.87 -1.60
CA PHE A 145 -0.39 -5.07 -2.25
C PHE A 145 0.32 -6.33 -1.74
N SER A 146 -0.43 -7.42 -1.51
CA SER A 146 0.13 -8.71 -1.11
C SER A 146 0.99 -8.57 0.17
N TRP A 147 2.29 -8.81 0.12
CA TRP A 147 3.19 -8.50 1.24
C TRP A 147 3.06 -7.04 1.71
N GLY A 148 2.90 -6.09 0.79
CA GLY A 148 2.59 -4.69 1.12
C GLY A 148 1.25 -4.55 1.83
N GLY A 149 0.25 -5.37 1.49
CA GLY A 149 -1.03 -5.46 2.17
C GLY A 149 -0.89 -5.97 3.60
N ASP A 150 -0.13 -7.04 3.81
CA ASP A 150 0.19 -7.53 5.17
C ASP A 150 0.98 -6.48 5.97
N THR A 151 1.90 -5.75 5.32
CA THR A 151 2.62 -4.63 5.92
C THR A 151 1.68 -3.50 6.35
N THR A 152 0.63 -3.22 5.55
CA THR A 152 -0.43 -2.27 5.89
C THR A 152 -1.17 -2.71 7.16
N LEU A 153 -1.61 -3.97 7.22
CA LEU A 153 -2.28 -4.51 8.42
C LEU A 153 -1.38 -4.56 9.65
N ALA A 154 -0.05 -4.57 9.48
CA ALA A 154 0.88 -4.52 10.61
C ALA A 154 0.77 -3.20 11.40
N TYR A 155 0.29 -2.10 10.81
CA TYR A 155 0.00 -0.86 11.54
C TYR A 155 -1.19 -0.99 12.50
N LEU A 156 -1.99 -2.04 12.41
CA LEU A 156 -3.06 -2.36 13.35
C LEU A 156 -2.53 -2.95 14.67
N ASN A 157 -1.23 -3.13 14.81
CA ASN A 157 -0.63 -3.48 16.08
C ASN A 157 -0.75 -2.32 17.08
N ASN A 158 -1.14 -2.63 18.32
CA ASN A 158 -1.27 -1.66 19.42
C ASN A 158 -0.03 -0.78 19.61
N PHE A 159 1.17 -1.32 19.34
CA PHE A 159 2.42 -0.58 19.35
C PHE A 159 2.38 0.73 18.51
N TYR A 160 1.70 0.72 17.36
CA TYR A 160 1.60 1.87 16.45
C TYR A 160 0.49 2.85 16.80
N GLN A 161 -0.29 2.58 17.86
CA GLN A 161 -1.34 3.49 18.34
C GLN A 161 -0.80 4.54 19.32
N SER A 162 0.47 4.47 19.69
CA SER A 162 1.15 5.43 20.56
C SER A 162 1.37 6.79 19.88
N ASP A 163 1.20 7.88 20.61
CA ASP A 163 1.36 9.26 20.13
C ASP A 163 2.74 9.58 19.56
N ARG A 164 3.78 8.81 19.92
CA ARG A 164 5.13 8.93 19.33
C ARG A 164 5.18 8.72 17.83
N PHE A 165 4.13 8.16 17.22
CA PHE A 165 4.02 7.91 15.78
C PHE A 165 3.23 8.98 15.02
N GLN A 166 2.87 10.06 15.69
CA GLN A 166 2.22 11.20 15.04
C GLN A 166 3.14 11.90 14.01
N PRO A 167 2.55 12.57 12.99
CA PRO A 167 1.14 12.44 12.62
C PRO A 167 0.84 11.00 12.17
N PHE A 168 -0.34 10.48 12.52
CA PHE A 168 -0.75 9.15 12.07
C PHE A 168 -1.02 9.13 10.56
N TRP A 169 -1.08 7.91 10.00
CA TRP A 169 -1.66 7.73 8.68
C TRP A 169 -3.10 8.23 8.69
N LYS A 170 -3.49 9.03 7.70
CA LYS A 170 -4.86 9.57 7.60
C LYS A 170 -5.88 8.46 7.38
N ALA A 171 -5.54 7.50 6.53
CA ALA A 171 -6.27 6.25 6.33
C ALA A 171 -5.31 5.16 5.81
N LEU A 172 -5.69 3.89 5.98
CA LEU A 172 -4.96 2.72 5.49
C LEU A 172 -5.80 1.93 4.50
N ALA A 173 -5.20 1.49 3.39
CA ALA A 173 -5.84 0.56 2.47
C ALA A 173 -4.95 -0.67 2.23
N SER A 174 -5.40 -1.83 2.66
CA SER A 174 -4.68 -3.10 2.51
C SER A 174 -5.26 -3.90 1.35
N VAL A 175 -4.46 -4.15 0.31
CA VAL A 175 -4.90 -4.85 -0.89
C VAL A 175 -4.29 -6.24 -0.93
N GLU A 176 -5.16 -7.25 -0.99
CA GLU A 176 -4.79 -8.67 -1.01
C GLU A 176 -3.93 -9.12 0.19
N PRO A 177 -4.22 -8.68 1.43
CA PRO A 177 -3.57 -9.26 2.60
C PRO A 177 -3.99 -10.71 2.80
N SER A 178 -3.20 -11.45 3.57
CA SER A 178 -3.54 -12.83 3.92
C SER A 178 -4.67 -12.93 4.95
N CYS A 179 -4.74 -12.01 5.89
CA CYS A 179 -5.63 -12.01 7.07
C CYS A 179 -5.62 -13.32 7.91
N ASN A 180 -4.80 -14.28 7.55
CA ASN A 180 -4.73 -15.59 8.25
C ASN A 180 -4.01 -15.50 9.58
N ARG A 181 -3.15 -14.49 9.73
CA ARG A 181 -2.42 -14.16 10.95
C ARG A 181 -2.53 -12.66 11.19
N VAL A 182 -3.27 -12.30 12.21
CA VAL A 182 -3.62 -10.91 12.50
C VAL A 182 -3.29 -10.54 13.94
N GLN A 183 -3.30 -9.24 14.21
CA GLN A 183 -3.24 -8.73 15.58
C GLN A 183 -4.65 -8.70 16.17
N GLN A 184 -4.77 -8.94 17.47
CA GLN A 184 -6.02 -8.68 18.18
C GLN A 184 -6.37 -7.19 17.99
N PRO A 185 -7.60 -6.87 17.51
CA PRO A 185 -7.99 -5.49 17.30
C PRO A 185 -8.04 -4.68 18.58
N VAL A 186 -7.64 -3.42 18.46
CA VAL A 186 -7.83 -2.37 19.46
C VAL A 186 -8.58 -1.21 18.82
N LYS A 187 -8.87 -0.16 19.56
CA LYS A 187 -9.41 1.06 18.96
C LYS A 187 -8.32 1.76 18.13
N TYR A 188 -8.54 1.85 16.83
CA TYR A 188 -7.60 2.51 15.91
C TYR A 188 -7.92 4.00 15.74
N ARG A 189 -6.91 4.78 15.34
CA ARG A 189 -7.01 6.23 15.13
C ARG A 189 -7.26 6.61 13.67
N PHE A 190 -7.43 5.63 12.79
CA PHE A 190 -7.58 5.82 11.35
C PHE A 190 -8.59 4.82 10.77
N PRO A 191 -9.30 5.21 9.71
CA PRO A 191 -10.15 4.30 8.94
C PRO A 191 -9.32 3.32 8.11
N ILE A 192 -9.90 2.17 7.82
CA ILE A 192 -9.25 1.04 7.18
C ILE A 192 -10.10 0.54 6.01
N LEU A 193 -9.45 0.28 4.87
CA LEU A 193 -10.04 -0.47 3.75
C LEU A 193 -9.27 -1.77 3.58
N ILE A 194 -9.99 -2.88 3.36
CA ILE A 194 -9.42 -4.12 2.85
C ILE A 194 -10.02 -4.39 1.46
N VAL A 195 -9.18 -4.61 0.45
CA VAL A 195 -9.60 -5.02 -0.89
C VAL A 195 -9.13 -6.45 -1.13
N LYS A 196 -10.06 -7.34 -1.45
CA LYS A 196 -9.81 -8.76 -1.68
C LYS A 196 -10.26 -9.20 -3.07
N ALA A 197 -9.54 -10.14 -3.65
CA ALA A 197 -9.98 -10.92 -4.80
C ALA A 197 -10.79 -12.13 -4.33
N GLU A 198 -11.96 -12.38 -4.94
CA GLU A 198 -12.87 -13.46 -4.54
C GLU A 198 -12.20 -14.84 -4.57
N LYS A 199 -11.38 -15.10 -5.60
CA LYS A 199 -10.73 -16.41 -5.85
C LYS A 199 -9.23 -16.38 -5.53
N SER A 200 -8.84 -15.54 -4.56
CA SER A 200 -7.45 -15.48 -4.10
C SER A 200 -7.02 -16.78 -3.42
N HIS A 201 -5.76 -17.15 -3.59
CA HIS A 201 -5.15 -18.17 -2.77
C HIS A 201 -4.95 -17.75 -1.30
N TYR A 202 -5.12 -16.48 -1.00
CA TYR A 202 -5.36 -15.93 0.33
C TYR A 202 -6.87 -15.75 0.51
N ALA A 203 -7.59 -16.83 0.82
CA ALA A 203 -9.05 -16.83 0.87
C ALA A 203 -9.65 -15.55 1.50
N PRO A 204 -10.77 -15.02 1.01
CA PRO A 204 -11.41 -13.82 1.57
C PRO A 204 -11.95 -14.00 2.99
N LYS A 205 -12.38 -15.22 3.35
CA LYS A 205 -13.05 -15.54 4.62
C LYS A 205 -12.27 -15.07 5.86
N PRO A 206 -10.93 -15.23 5.97
CA PRO A 206 -10.15 -14.66 7.07
C PRO A 206 -10.30 -13.15 7.21
N CYS A 207 -10.34 -12.42 6.09
CA CYS A 207 -10.50 -10.97 6.13
C CYS A 207 -11.90 -10.54 6.55
N LEU A 208 -12.94 -11.29 6.17
CA LEU A 208 -14.30 -11.07 6.65
C LEU A 208 -14.36 -11.26 8.18
N TYR A 209 -13.81 -12.35 8.69
CA TYR A 209 -13.74 -12.60 10.13
C TYR A 209 -12.97 -11.49 10.86
N TYR A 210 -11.83 -11.07 10.32
CA TYR A 210 -11.02 -10.00 10.90
C TYR A 210 -11.74 -8.65 10.88
N LYS A 211 -12.47 -8.32 9.79
CA LYS A 211 -13.34 -7.15 9.74
C LYS A 211 -14.34 -7.13 10.88
N ASP A 212 -15.03 -8.26 11.13
CA ASP A 212 -16.02 -8.36 12.20
C ASP A 212 -15.39 -8.14 13.59
N MET A 213 -14.16 -8.65 13.80
CA MET A 213 -13.41 -8.38 15.03
C MET A 213 -13.08 -6.89 15.19
N ILE A 214 -12.68 -6.21 14.11
CA ILE A 214 -12.33 -4.79 14.11
C ILE A 214 -13.58 -3.95 14.39
N LEU A 215 -14.72 -4.27 13.79
CA LEU A 215 -15.99 -3.57 14.00
C LEU A 215 -16.45 -3.63 15.46
N LYS A 216 -16.23 -4.76 16.16
CA LYS A 216 -16.55 -4.90 17.59
C LYS A 216 -15.78 -3.94 18.49
N GLN A 217 -14.68 -3.35 18.02
CA GLN A 217 -13.92 -2.31 18.72
C GLN A 217 -14.35 -0.89 18.34
N SER A 218 -15.52 -0.73 17.69
CA SER A 218 -16.04 0.55 17.20
C SER A 218 -15.07 1.29 16.26
N ASN A 219 -14.37 0.53 15.41
CA ASN A 219 -13.49 1.07 14.40
C ASN A 219 -14.22 1.22 13.05
N ASN A 220 -13.74 2.14 12.22
CA ASN A 220 -14.21 2.33 10.86
C ASN A 220 -13.39 1.43 9.90
N ILE A 221 -14.03 0.41 9.37
CA ILE A 221 -13.43 -0.51 8.39
C ILE A 221 -14.40 -0.88 7.29
N ASP A 222 -13.92 -0.78 6.05
CA ASP A 222 -14.57 -1.29 4.86
C ASP A 222 -13.84 -2.52 4.32
N LEU A 223 -14.58 -3.43 3.68
CA LEU A 223 -14.04 -4.56 2.95
C LEU A 223 -14.76 -4.68 1.62
N VAL A 224 -13.99 -4.63 0.53
CA VAL A 224 -14.46 -4.81 -0.84
C VAL A 224 -13.90 -6.12 -1.39
N ILE A 225 -14.78 -6.95 -1.96
CA ILE A 225 -14.40 -8.18 -2.66
C ILE A 225 -14.64 -7.99 -4.14
N ILE A 226 -13.57 -8.07 -4.95
CA ILE A 226 -13.67 -7.98 -6.42
C ILE A 226 -13.98 -9.37 -6.97
N PRO A 227 -15.13 -9.55 -7.64
CA PRO A 227 -15.60 -10.87 -8.06
C PRO A 227 -14.81 -11.44 -9.24
N GLY A 228 -14.76 -12.77 -9.32
CA GLY A 228 -14.24 -13.51 -10.47
C GLY A 228 -12.74 -13.46 -10.69
N VAL A 229 -11.94 -12.92 -9.75
CA VAL A 229 -10.50 -12.71 -9.91
C VAL A 229 -9.68 -13.41 -8.82
N ASN A 230 -8.43 -13.74 -9.17
CA ASN A 230 -7.45 -14.31 -8.27
C ASN A 230 -6.60 -13.24 -7.56
N HIS A 231 -5.58 -13.65 -6.79
CA HIS A 231 -4.65 -12.79 -6.08
C HIS A 231 -4.02 -11.65 -6.93
N TYR A 232 -3.82 -11.86 -8.21
CA TYR A 232 -3.25 -10.87 -9.12
C TYR A 232 -4.32 -10.03 -9.84
N PHE A 233 -5.56 -10.06 -9.37
CA PHE A 233 -6.72 -9.45 -10.02
C PHE A 233 -6.85 -9.86 -11.49
N SER A 234 -6.53 -11.12 -11.74
CA SER A 234 -6.68 -11.77 -13.06
C SER A 234 -7.88 -12.70 -13.04
N SER A 235 -8.60 -12.73 -14.14
CA SER A 235 -9.61 -13.76 -14.45
C SER A 235 -8.98 -15.05 -15.03
N ASP A 236 -7.68 -15.06 -15.32
CA ASP A 236 -6.95 -16.24 -15.76
C ASP A 236 -6.66 -17.16 -14.56
N MET A 237 -7.43 -18.23 -14.45
CA MET A 237 -7.42 -19.20 -13.35
C MET A 237 -6.52 -20.39 -13.63
N LYS A 238 -5.39 -20.22 -14.30
CA LYS A 238 -4.42 -21.29 -14.48
C LYS A 238 -3.94 -21.82 -13.14
N GLU A 239 -3.99 -23.14 -12.99
CA GLU A 239 -3.42 -23.79 -11.80
C GLU A 239 -1.89 -23.68 -11.88
N VAL A 240 -1.30 -23.12 -10.83
CA VAL A 240 0.15 -23.09 -10.66
C VAL A 240 0.53 -23.89 -9.42
N LYS A 241 1.60 -24.65 -9.52
CA LYS A 241 2.20 -25.31 -8.35
C LYS A 241 2.82 -24.24 -7.48
N GLY A 242 2.35 -24.12 -6.27
CA GLY A 242 2.84 -23.12 -5.34
C GLY A 242 2.20 -23.28 -3.96
N MET A 243 2.62 -22.42 -3.05
CA MET A 243 2.15 -22.41 -1.69
C MET A 243 0.93 -21.50 -1.59
N ALA A 244 -0.20 -22.07 -1.19
CA ALA A 244 -1.36 -21.28 -0.79
C ALA A 244 -1.24 -20.92 0.70
N VAL A 245 -1.85 -19.80 1.08
CA VAL A 245 -1.96 -19.37 2.49
C VAL A 245 -3.45 -19.38 2.86
N ASN A 246 -4.04 -20.56 2.84
CA ASN A 246 -5.48 -20.77 3.04
C ASN A 246 -5.83 -21.87 4.05
N ALA A 247 -4.84 -22.56 4.65
CA ALA A 247 -5.09 -23.60 5.64
C ALA A 247 -5.70 -23.05 6.94
N CYS A 248 -5.59 -21.74 7.20
CA CYS A 248 -6.24 -21.08 8.33
C CYS A 248 -7.54 -20.36 7.94
N ALA A 249 -8.13 -20.65 6.77
CA ALA A 249 -9.30 -19.89 6.28
C ALA A 249 -10.52 -19.98 7.22
N ASP A 250 -10.69 -21.09 7.93
CA ASP A 250 -11.79 -21.33 8.85
C ASP A 250 -11.43 -21.06 10.33
N ASN A 251 -10.14 -20.87 10.63
CA ASN A 251 -9.65 -20.74 12.00
C ASN A 251 -8.37 -19.91 12.04
N ILE A 252 -8.51 -18.61 11.85
CA ILE A 252 -7.38 -17.67 11.76
C ILE A 252 -6.54 -17.65 13.04
N VAL A 253 -5.30 -17.23 12.90
CA VAL A 253 -4.33 -17.11 13.99
C VAL A 253 -4.26 -15.66 14.45
N ILE A 254 -4.43 -15.42 15.74
CA ILE A 254 -4.57 -14.09 16.34
C ILE A 254 -3.47 -13.90 17.37
N LYS A 255 -2.66 -12.87 17.21
CA LYS A 255 -1.75 -12.41 18.24
C LYS A 255 -2.50 -11.57 19.25
N GLN A 256 -2.53 -12.04 20.50
CA GLN A 256 -3.16 -11.35 21.62
C GLN A 256 -2.34 -10.13 22.06
N LEU A 257 -2.92 -9.26 22.88
CA LEU A 257 -2.24 -8.07 23.39
C LEU A 257 -1.07 -8.39 24.32
N ASP A 258 -1.12 -9.52 24.99
CA ASP A 258 -0.04 -10.05 25.84
C ASP A 258 1.10 -10.69 25.03
N GLY A 259 0.96 -10.78 23.70
CA GLY A 259 1.94 -11.34 22.78
C GLY A 259 1.76 -12.83 22.49
N THR A 260 0.86 -13.53 23.19
CA THR A 260 0.53 -14.94 22.90
C THR A 260 -0.20 -15.08 21.56
N TRP A 261 -0.17 -16.29 21.01
CA TRP A 261 -0.86 -16.61 19.77
C TRP A 261 -1.94 -17.66 20.02
N VAL A 262 -3.14 -17.37 19.55
CA VAL A 262 -4.28 -18.28 19.63
C VAL A 262 -4.97 -18.39 18.27
N ARG A 263 -5.70 -19.47 18.07
CA ARG A 263 -6.62 -19.60 16.94
C ARG A 263 -7.96 -18.95 17.28
N ALA A 264 -8.76 -18.67 16.27
CA ALA A 264 -10.09 -18.07 16.46
C ALA A 264 -11.01 -18.90 17.36
N ASN A 265 -10.80 -20.21 17.43
CA ASN A 265 -11.52 -21.11 18.34
C ASN A 265 -10.93 -21.20 19.76
N GLY A 266 -9.95 -20.36 20.10
CA GLY A 266 -9.32 -20.30 21.41
C GLY A 266 -8.15 -21.28 21.63
N GLN A 267 -7.88 -22.18 20.70
CA GLN A 267 -6.74 -23.10 20.82
C GLN A 267 -5.40 -22.36 20.70
N PRO A 268 -4.35 -22.79 21.43
CA PRO A 268 -3.01 -22.24 21.27
C PRO A 268 -2.49 -22.38 19.84
N SER A 269 -1.67 -21.42 19.42
CA SER A 269 -0.97 -21.43 18.14
C SER A 269 0.50 -21.02 18.34
N SER A 270 1.39 -21.53 17.51
CA SER A 270 2.79 -21.08 17.51
C SER A 270 2.96 -19.68 16.87
N GLY A 271 1.93 -19.23 16.17
CA GLY A 271 1.96 -17.97 15.41
C GLY A 271 2.91 -18.01 14.20
N LYS A 272 3.45 -19.17 13.83
CA LYS A 272 4.33 -19.31 12.67
C LYS A 272 3.53 -19.25 11.37
N PRO A 273 4.02 -18.57 10.30
CA PRO A 273 3.32 -18.51 9.03
C PRO A 273 2.97 -19.88 8.44
N GLN A 274 3.83 -20.86 8.66
CA GLN A 274 3.71 -22.23 8.15
C GLN A 274 2.42 -22.94 8.58
N GLU A 275 1.84 -22.56 9.70
CA GLU A 275 0.58 -23.12 10.17
C GLU A 275 -0.59 -22.85 9.21
N CYS A 276 -0.48 -21.82 8.37
CA CYS A 276 -1.52 -21.42 7.44
C CYS A 276 -1.19 -21.77 5.99
N PHE A 277 -0.09 -22.50 5.73
CA PHE A 277 0.29 -22.89 4.39
C PHE A 277 -0.59 -24.03 3.87
N GLY A 278 -1.10 -23.85 2.64
CA GLY A 278 -1.79 -24.89 1.87
C GLY A 278 -0.93 -25.37 0.69
N THR A 279 -1.47 -26.30 -0.10
CA THR A 279 -0.69 -27.05 -1.09
C THR A 279 -0.90 -26.66 -2.55
N ARG A 280 -1.94 -25.88 -2.87
CA ARG A 280 -2.27 -25.49 -4.24
C ARG A 280 -2.72 -24.03 -4.34
N VAL A 281 -2.38 -23.43 -5.48
CA VAL A 281 -2.80 -22.07 -5.84
C VAL A 281 -3.35 -22.06 -7.24
N ILE A 282 -4.47 -21.41 -7.44
CA ILE A 282 -4.96 -21.03 -8.75
C ILE A 282 -4.61 -19.56 -8.94
N ALA A 283 -3.71 -19.26 -9.85
CA ALA A 283 -3.25 -17.90 -10.09
C ALA A 283 -2.72 -17.73 -11.51
N GLY A 284 -3.22 -16.75 -12.23
CA GLY A 284 -2.65 -16.22 -13.46
C GLY A 284 -2.24 -14.77 -13.24
N LYS A 285 -1.18 -14.31 -13.89
CA LYS A 285 -0.68 -12.94 -13.75
C LYS A 285 -1.20 -12.02 -14.87
N ASN A 286 -2.48 -12.08 -15.15
CA ASN A 286 -3.11 -11.15 -16.07
C ASN A 286 -3.83 -10.05 -15.29
N TYR A 287 -3.18 -8.93 -15.05
CA TYR A 287 -3.61 -7.86 -14.16
C TYR A 287 -4.79 -7.01 -14.66
N LYS A 288 -5.72 -7.58 -15.43
CA LYS A 288 -6.82 -6.84 -16.07
C LYS A 288 -7.72 -6.07 -15.09
N LYS A 289 -7.91 -6.61 -13.89
CA LYS A 289 -8.75 -6.01 -12.84
C LYS A 289 -7.95 -5.27 -11.75
N MET A 290 -6.63 -5.17 -11.89
CA MET A 290 -5.80 -4.40 -10.96
C MET A 290 -6.18 -2.90 -10.91
N PRO A 291 -6.55 -2.26 -12.05
CA PRO A 291 -7.05 -0.88 -12.00
C PRO A 291 -8.30 -0.71 -11.14
N GLU A 292 -9.21 -1.69 -11.10
CA GLU A 292 -10.42 -1.66 -10.26
C GLU A 292 -10.05 -1.67 -8.77
N ALA A 293 -9.09 -2.51 -8.36
CA ALA A 293 -8.59 -2.51 -7.00
C ALA A 293 -7.94 -1.17 -6.61
N ALA A 294 -7.22 -0.53 -7.53
CA ALA A 294 -6.63 0.79 -7.30
C ALA A 294 -7.71 1.89 -7.22
N ASP A 295 -8.81 1.79 -8.00
CA ASP A 295 -9.95 2.73 -7.92
C ASP A 295 -10.60 2.69 -6.55
N GLU A 296 -10.82 1.50 -5.98
CA GLU A 296 -11.39 1.38 -4.62
C GLU A 296 -10.49 2.04 -3.58
N VAL A 297 -9.17 1.90 -3.68
CA VAL A 297 -8.22 2.57 -2.79
C VAL A 297 -8.31 4.09 -2.91
N ILE A 298 -8.28 4.64 -4.13
CA ILE A 298 -8.32 6.09 -4.36
C ILE A 298 -9.67 6.67 -3.91
N LYS A 299 -10.77 5.99 -4.24
CA LYS A 299 -12.12 6.37 -3.79
C LYS A 299 -12.19 6.44 -2.27
N PHE A 300 -11.65 5.45 -1.57
CA PHE A 300 -11.60 5.42 -0.12
C PHE A 300 -10.76 6.58 0.43
N PHE A 301 -9.56 6.82 -0.08
CA PHE A 301 -8.72 7.92 0.39
C PHE A 301 -9.33 9.29 0.16
N ASN A 302 -10.05 9.49 -0.96
CA ASN A 302 -10.76 10.74 -1.26
C ASN A 302 -11.87 11.07 -0.24
N GLN A 303 -12.44 10.07 0.44
CA GLN A 303 -13.43 10.30 1.51
C GLN A 303 -12.81 10.93 2.76
N TYR A 304 -11.52 10.70 2.99
CA TYR A 304 -10.80 11.14 4.19
C TYR A 304 -9.79 12.25 3.91
N LYS A 305 -9.57 12.60 2.64
CA LYS A 305 -8.73 13.73 2.26
C LYS A 305 -9.35 15.03 2.80
N SER A 306 -8.62 15.75 3.67
CA SER A 306 -9.01 17.08 4.10
C SER A 306 -8.98 18.04 2.90
N LYS A 307 -9.93 18.96 2.86
CA LYS A 307 -9.98 20.02 1.84
C LYS A 307 -8.92 21.06 2.10
#